data_1e9db4dbc814c335fa58bf9ed55357d5
#
_entry.id   1e9db4dbc814c335fa58bf9ed55357d5
#
_cell.length_a   1.000
_cell.length_b   1.000
_cell.length_c   1.000
_cell.angle_alpha   90.00
_cell.angle_beta   90.00
_cell.angle_gamma   90.00
#
_symmetry.space_group_name_H-M   'P 1'
#
loop_
_entity.id
_entity.type
_entity.pdbx_description
1 polymer ?
#
loop_
_entity_poly.entity_id
_entity_poly.type
_entity_poly.pdbx_seq_one_letter_code
_entity_poly.pdbx_strand_id
1 'polypeptide(L)'
;MIAVIDIGTVTVRLAVAEVAGGRVLRMAKYSEICNLGVGVDATGLLDTDAIKRVYMTVASYVEAAKEAGTQAIVCTLTSAARDAKNAPDLGMALASLGLEPMIIPGEIEAALTFLGVAQDFGGRQILVADSGGGSTELALGNVTNNIINLPFIRSLDVGCRRVTDRFLSEGDIPTSAHLEAAHAFASQLMRDALATSEYQEAIRPEVLVATGGTATSLIAMNAQLEPYDPAFVHLRGISVEDVQKLEELLAKLPVEERAKLPGLQEKRAPVILGGTIVLFELMQITGFTTMIASESDLLFGLLITSAAVQEGRPSPVVWKPILKPLDKALGGPSKKPFKEK
;
A
#
# COMPACT_ATOMS: atom_id res chain seq x y z
N MET A 1 -2.61 -20.93 -9.83
CA MET A 1 -2.41 -19.98 -8.72
C MET A 1 -1.14 -19.18 -8.95
N ILE A 2 -1.13 -17.92 -8.57
CA ILE A 2 -0.01 -16.99 -8.69
C ILE A 2 0.27 -16.41 -7.30
N ALA A 3 1.54 -16.18 -6.98
CA ALA A 3 1.95 -15.43 -5.81
C ALA A 3 2.50 -14.07 -6.24
N VAL A 4 2.22 -13.04 -5.46
CA VAL A 4 2.85 -11.72 -5.60
C VAL A 4 3.37 -11.27 -4.25
N ILE A 5 4.61 -10.80 -4.22
CA ILE A 5 5.25 -10.18 -3.07
C ILE A 5 5.44 -8.71 -3.38
N ASP A 6 4.99 -7.86 -2.47
CA ASP A 6 5.19 -6.42 -2.50
C ASP A 6 6.01 -6.00 -1.28
N ILE A 7 7.11 -5.30 -1.52
CA ILE A 7 8.04 -4.83 -0.50
C ILE A 7 7.96 -3.30 -0.45
N GLY A 8 7.14 -2.82 0.48
CA GLY A 8 6.94 -1.40 0.73
C GLY A 8 7.90 -0.82 1.76
N THR A 9 7.78 0.47 1.99
CA THR A 9 8.58 1.23 2.98
C THR A 9 8.35 0.76 4.41
N VAL A 10 7.11 0.43 4.78
CA VAL A 10 6.75 -0.03 6.14
C VAL A 10 6.49 -1.53 6.16
N THR A 11 5.80 -2.05 5.16
CA THR A 11 5.19 -3.38 5.18
C THR A 11 5.68 -4.24 4.03
N VAL A 12 5.94 -5.52 4.29
CA VAL A 12 6.13 -6.58 3.28
C VAL A 12 4.85 -7.40 3.21
N ARG A 13 4.33 -7.62 2.01
CA ARG A 13 3.05 -8.30 1.79
C ARG A 13 3.21 -9.47 0.81
N LEU A 14 2.47 -10.54 1.05
CA LEU A 14 2.30 -11.66 0.12
C LEU A 14 0.82 -11.83 -0.18
N ALA A 15 0.47 -11.99 -1.43
CA ALA A 15 -0.82 -12.56 -1.82
C ALA A 15 -0.61 -13.81 -2.67
N VAL A 16 -1.37 -14.85 -2.34
CA VAL A 16 -1.48 -16.08 -3.12
C VAL A 16 -2.91 -16.18 -3.62
N ALA A 17 -3.10 -16.23 -4.93
CA ALA A 17 -4.44 -16.15 -5.49
C ALA A 17 -4.69 -17.07 -6.68
N GLU A 18 -5.96 -17.38 -6.83
CA GLU A 18 -6.56 -17.91 -8.06
C GLU A 18 -7.19 -16.74 -8.82
N VAL A 19 -6.74 -16.52 -10.06
CA VAL A 19 -7.21 -15.43 -10.91
C VAL A 19 -7.75 -16.03 -12.19
N ALA A 20 -8.95 -15.64 -12.60
CA ALA A 20 -9.53 -16.03 -13.88
C ALA A 20 -10.40 -14.90 -14.44
N GLY A 21 -10.40 -14.76 -15.77
CA GLY A 21 -11.20 -13.73 -16.45
C GLY A 21 -10.87 -12.29 -16.03
N GLY A 22 -9.65 -12.02 -15.56
CA GLY A 22 -9.24 -10.70 -15.08
C GLY A 22 -9.75 -10.35 -13.68
N ARG A 23 -10.22 -11.33 -12.91
CA ARG A 23 -10.72 -11.15 -11.53
C ARG A 23 -10.03 -12.09 -10.56
N VAL A 24 -9.76 -11.60 -9.36
CA VAL A 24 -9.28 -12.43 -8.24
C VAL A 24 -10.48 -13.19 -7.67
N LEU A 25 -10.45 -14.53 -7.78
CA LEU A 25 -11.55 -15.40 -7.33
C LEU A 25 -11.39 -15.79 -5.85
N ARG A 26 -10.15 -16.12 -5.47
CA ARG A 26 -9.77 -16.52 -4.11
C ARG A 26 -8.39 -15.98 -3.82
N MET A 27 -8.18 -15.50 -2.60
CA MET A 27 -6.88 -14.95 -2.18
C MET A 27 -6.61 -15.25 -0.71
N ALA A 28 -5.38 -15.64 -0.41
CA ALA A 28 -4.80 -15.56 0.92
C ALA A 28 -3.79 -14.41 0.94
N LYS A 29 -3.89 -13.52 1.93
CA LYS A 29 -3.07 -12.33 2.09
C LYS A 29 -2.31 -12.41 3.41
N TYR A 30 -1.02 -12.11 3.37
CA TYR A 30 -0.12 -12.04 4.52
C TYR A 30 0.56 -10.68 4.51
N SER A 31 0.79 -10.13 5.70
CA SER A 31 1.39 -8.81 5.86
C SER A 31 2.26 -8.79 7.10
N GLU A 32 3.49 -8.28 6.97
CA GLU A 32 4.43 -8.10 8.08
C GLU A 32 5.03 -6.70 8.04
N ILE A 33 5.03 -6.01 9.17
CA ILE A 33 5.64 -4.68 9.30
C ILE A 33 7.14 -4.87 9.52
N CYS A 34 7.94 -4.56 8.49
CA CYS A 34 9.41 -4.70 8.47
C CYS A 34 10.14 -3.38 8.61
N ASN A 35 9.45 -2.24 8.41
CA ASN A 35 10.03 -0.90 8.52
C ASN A 35 11.32 -0.72 7.70
N LEU A 36 11.31 -1.14 6.42
CA LEU A 36 12.44 -1.05 5.51
C LEU A 36 12.94 0.39 5.33
N GLY A 37 12.03 1.36 5.30
CA GLY A 37 12.32 2.74 4.98
C GLY A 37 12.74 3.62 6.16
N VAL A 38 12.96 3.05 7.36
CA VAL A 38 13.44 3.84 8.50
C VAL A 38 14.76 4.52 8.16
N GLY A 39 14.83 5.86 8.31
CA GLY A 39 16.02 6.66 8.06
C GLY A 39 16.41 6.84 6.60
N VAL A 40 15.72 6.22 5.64
CA VAL A 40 16.06 6.35 4.20
C VAL A 40 15.93 7.79 3.73
N ASP A 41 14.90 8.51 4.17
CA ASP A 41 14.69 9.90 3.79
C ASP A 41 15.87 10.83 4.18
N ALA A 42 16.51 10.56 5.31
CA ALA A 42 17.66 11.35 5.81
C ALA A 42 19.00 10.88 5.23
N THR A 43 19.17 9.57 5.03
CA THR A 43 20.47 8.97 4.68
C THR A 43 20.61 8.60 3.21
N GLY A 44 19.50 8.35 2.53
CA GLY A 44 19.47 7.74 1.20
C GLY A 44 19.93 6.29 1.19
N LEU A 45 19.90 5.58 2.34
CA LEU A 45 20.38 4.20 2.49
C LEU A 45 19.36 3.34 3.26
N LEU A 46 19.18 2.11 2.81
CA LEU A 46 18.51 1.07 3.58
C LEU A 46 19.43 0.59 4.71
N ASP A 47 18.87 0.47 5.89
CA ASP A 47 19.55 -0.09 7.05
C ASP A 47 19.80 -1.61 6.87
N THR A 48 20.98 -2.10 7.26
CA THR A 48 21.37 -3.50 7.08
C THR A 48 20.45 -4.46 7.86
N ASP A 49 20.03 -4.10 9.08
CA ASP A 49 19.13 -4.94 9.86
C ASP A 49 17.71 -4.91 9.28
N ALA A 50 17.30 -3.79 8.67
CA ALA A 50 16.04 -3.72 7.94
C ALA A 50 16.04 -4.62 6.69
N ILE A 51 17.13 -4.62 5.91
CA ILE A 51 17.33 -5.56 4.79
C ILE A 51 17.21 -7.01 5.27
N LYS A 52 17.86 -7.35 6.39
CA LYS A 52 17.81 -8.69 6.98
C LYS A 52 16.39 -9.08 7.41
N ARG A 53 15.64 -8.17 8.06
CA ARG A 53 14.23 -8.44 8.43
C ARG A 53 13.37 -8.71 7.20
N VAL A 54 13.51 -7.90 6.15
CA VAL A 54 12.80 -8.11 4.88
C VAL A 54 13.18 -9.45 4.26
N TYR A 55 14.46 -9.77 4.18
CA TYR A 55 14.94 -11.06 3.66
C TYR A 55 14.30 -12.26 4.37
N MET A 56 14.30 -12.26 5.72
CA MET A 56 13.71 -13.34 6.51
C MET A 56 12.20 -13.47 6.28
N THR A 57 11.50 -12.37 6.21
CA THR A 57 10.06 -12.34 5.92
C THR A 57 9.78 -12.88 4.53
N VAL A 58 10.52 -12.41 3.51
CA VAL A 58 10.34 -12.86 2.13
C VAL A 58 10.69 -14.34 1.97
N ALA A 59 11.74 -14.83 2.65
CA ALA A 59 12.06 -16.27 2.66
C ALA A 59 10.88 -17.10 3.15
N SER A 60 10.24 -16.70 4.26
CA SER A 60 9.04 -17.38 4.75
C SER A 60 7.86 -17.31 3.78
N TYR A 61 7.71 -16.21 3.07
CA TYR A 61 6.66 -16.01 2.07
C TYR A 61 6.86 -16.85 0.80
N VAL A 62 8.12 -17.02 0.38
CA VAL A 62 8.46 -17.94 -0.74
C VAL A 62 8.07 -19.38 -0.38
N GLU A 63 8.37 -19.82 0.84
CA GLU A 63 7.98 -21.17 1.30
C GLU A 63 6.45 -21.30 1.40
N ALA A 64 5.76 -20.31 1.94
CA ALA A 64 4.29 -20.30 1.99
C ALA A 64 3.66 -20.37 0.58
N ALA A 65 4.23 -19.66 -0.39
CA ALA A 65 3.80 -19.71 -1.78
C ALA A 65 4.03 -21.09 -2.42
N LYS A 66 5.16 -21.76 -2.12
CA LYS A 66 5.44 -23.14 -2.56
C LYS A 66 4.46 -24.15 -1.95
N GLU A 67 4.22 -24.05 -0.64
CA GLU A 67 3.26 -24.90 0.08
C GLU A 67 1.84 -24.75 -0.46
N ALA A 68 1.48 -23.54 -0.88
CA ALA A 68 0.21 -23.25 -1.54
C ALA A 68 0.11 -23.85 -2.96
N GLY A 69 1.20 -24.35 -3.51
CA GLY A 69 1.25 -24.91 -4.88
C GLY A 69 1.15 -23.85 -5.96
N THR A 70 1.66 -22.65 -5.72
CA THR A 70 1.75 -21.61 -6.76
C THR A 70 2.72 -22.00 -7.87
N GLN A 71 2.39 -21.61 -9.10
CA GLN A 71 3.21 -21.95 -10.29
C GLN A 71 4.24 -20.87 -10.60
N ALA A 72 3.95 -19.62 -10.22
CA ALA A 72 4.80 -18.48 -10.50
C ALA A 72 4.68 -17.44 -9.37
N ILE A 73 5.76 -16.70 -9.17
CA ILE A 73 5.85 -15.61 -8.20
C ILE A 73 6.38 -14.33 -8.86
N VAL A 74 5.83 -13.20 -8.45
CA VAL A 74 6.29 -11.85 -8.81
C VAL A 74 6.74 -11.17 -7.54
N CYS A 75 7.84 -10.41 -7.61
CA CYS A 75 8.36 -9.63 -6.49
C CYS A 75 8.56 -8.18 -6.91
N THR A 76 7.90 -7.25 -6.24
CA THR A 76 8.02 -5.80 -6.45
C THR A 76 8.59 -5.10 -5.23
N LEU A 77 9.32 -4.02 -5.49
CA LEU A 77 9.81 -3.07 -4.49
C LEU A 77 9.31 -1.67 -4.88
N THR A 78 8.98 -0.88 -3.88
CA THR A 78 8.37 0.44 -4.09
C THR A 78 9.21 1.58 -3.49
N SER A 79 8.62 2.60 -2.91
CA SER A 79 9.24 3.88 -2.55
C SER A 79 10.59 3.76 -1.83
N ALA A 80 10.72 2.99 -0.74
CA ALA A 80 12.01 2.90 -0.01
C ALA A 80 13.17 2.40 -0.90
N ALA A 81 12.89 1.47 -1.82
CA ALA A 81 13.90 0.97 -2.74
C ALA A 81 14.18 1.94 -3.90
N ARG A 82 13.17 2.76 -4.31
CA ARG A 82 13.40 3.84 -5.29
C ARG A 82 14.36 4.91 -4.74
N ASP A 83 14.22 5.22 -3.45
CA ASP A 83 14.97 6.30 -2.80
C ASP A 83 16.38 5.89 -2.35
N ALA A 84 16.63 4.61 -2.17
CA ALA A 84 17.85 4.11 -1.56
C ALA A 84 18.96 3.79 -2.57
N LYS A 85 20.15 4.37 -2.37
CA LYS A 85 21.33 4.13 -3.20
C LYS A 85 21.84 2.68 -3.12
N ASN A 86 21.62 2.01 -1.99
CA ASN A 86 21.98 0.61 -1.77
C ASN A 86 20.83 -0.38 -1.98
N ALA A 87 19.77 0.01 -2.67
CA ALA A 87 18.70 -0.91 -3.08
C ALA A 87 19.21 -2.18 -3.83
N PRO A 88 20.30 -2.13 -4.61
CA PRO A 88 20.90 -3.33 -5.19
C PRO A 88 21.28 -4.41 -4.17
N ASP A 89 21.69 -4.05 -2.94
CA ASP A 89 22.04 -5.02 -1.89
C ASP A 89 20.81 -5.85 -1.48
N LEU A 90 19.65 -5.19 -1.33
CA LEU A 90 18.39 -5.87 -1.09
C LEU A 90 18.00 -6.73 -2.32
N GLY A 91 18.17 -6.19 -3.53
CA GLY A 91 17.91 -6.93 -4.77
C GLY A 91 18.72 -8.24 -4.86
N MET A 92 20.01 -8.19 -4.56
CA MET A 92 20.88 -9.39 -4.54
C MET A 92 20.45 -10.38 -3.45
N ALA A 93 20.11 -9.91 -2.27
CA ALA A 93 19.62 -10.76 -1.20
C ALA A 93 18.33 -11.50 -1.61
N LEU A 94 17.37 -10.81 -2.21
CA LEU A 94 16.12 -11.40 -2.68
C LEU A 94 16.31 -12.35 -3.87
N ALA A 95 17.26 -12.05 -4.77
CA ALA A 95 17.61 -12.92 -5.87
C ALA A 95 18.16 -14.28 -5.39
N SER A 96 18.84 -14.31 -4.24
CA SER A 96 19.32 -15.57 -3.63
C SER A 96 18.18 -16.52 -3.20
N LEU A 97 16.94 -15.99 -3.04
CA LEU A 97 15.72 -16.76 -2.79
C LEU A 97 15.04 -17.27 -4.09
N GLY A 98 15.67 -17.07 -5.25
CA GLY A 98 15.11 -17.43 -6.56
C GLY A 98 14.13 -16.42 -7.14
N LEU A 99 14.04 -15.23 -6.54
CA LEU A 99 13.17 -14.14 -7.01
C LEU A 99 13.87 -13.28 -8.06
N GLU A 100 13.07 -12.51 -8.79
CA GLU A 100 13.56 -11.41 -9.63
C GLU A 100 12.86 -10.13 -9.19
N PRO A 101 13.44 -9.42 -8.19
CA PRO A 101 12.82 -8.24 -7.63
C PRO A 101 12.86 -7.08 -8.62
N MET A 102 11.71 -6.42 -8.80
CA MET A 102 11.54 -5.28 -9.69
C MET A 102 11.22 -4.04 -8.87
N ILE A 103 12.05 -3.00 -8.98
CA ILE A 103 11.68 -1.68 -8.44
C ILE A 103 10.73 -1.04 -9.44
N ILE A 104 9.47 -0.82 -9.03
CA ILE A 104 8.45 -0.24 -9.91
C ILE A 104 8.38 1.28 -9.76
N PRO A 105 8.23 2.03 -10.88
CA PRO A 105 7.94 3.47 -10.83
C PRO A 105 6.65 3.76 -10.08
N GLY A 106 6.56 4.93 -9.46
CA GLY A 106 5.38 5.32 -8.67
C GLY A 106 4.09 5.38 -9.49
N GLU A 107 4.16 5.81 -10.75
CA GLU A 107 3.01 5.83 -11.65
C GLU A 107 2.52 4.41 -12.01
N ILE A 108 3.43 3.45 -12.08
CA ILE A 108 3.06 2.03 -12.29
C ILE A 108 2.42 1.47 -11.02
N GLU A 109 2.97 1.79 -9.85
CA GLU A 109 2.38 1.46 -8.54
C GLU A 109 0.95 1.99 -8.44
N ALA A 110 0.74 3.29 -8.78
CA ALA A 110 -0.56 3.93 -8.81
C ALA A 110 -1.53 3.25 -9.78
N ALA A 111 -1.10 2.94 -11.01
CA ALA A 111 -1.94 2.28 -12.01
C ALA A 111 -2.36 0.86 -11.58
N LEU A 112 -1.44 0.11 -10.98
CA LEU A 112 -1.72 -1.23 -10.46
C LEU A 112 -2.69 -1.17 -9.27
N THR A 113 -2.46 -0.26 -8.33
CA THR A 113 -3.37 -0.04 -7.20
C THR A 113 -4.75 0.36 -7.68
N PHE A 114 -4.82 1.31 -8.63
CA PHE A 114 -6.09 1.71 -9.24
C PHE A 114 -6.82 0.52 -9.88
N LEU A 115 -6.10 -0.31 -10.65
CA LEU A 115 -6.66 -1.52 -11.27
C LEU A 115 -7.30 -2.46 -10.23
N GLY A 116 -6.62 -2.65 -9.09
CA GLY A 116 -7.12 -3.47 -7.99
C GLY A 116 -8.38 -2.89 -7.36
N VAL A 117 -8.35 -1.62 -6.98
CA VAL A 117 -9.45 -0.92 -6.30
C VAL A 117 -10.67 -0.74 -7.19
N ALA A 118 -10.49 -0.37 -8.46
CA ALA A 118 -11.59 -0.04 -9.37
C ALA A 118 -12.51 -1.23 -9.71
N GLN A 119 -12.07 -2.47 -9.42
CA GLN A 119 -12.92 -3.66 -9.56
C GLN A 119 -14.21 -3.58 -8.72
N ASP A 120 -14.16 -2.84 -7.61
CA ASP A 120 -15.27 -2.71 -6.66
C ASP A 120 -16.23 -1.55 -6.99
N PHE A 121 -15.91 -0.71 -8.00
CA PHE A 121 -16.62 0.55 -8.24
C PHE A 121 -17.41 0.62 -9.57
N GLY A 122 -17.49 -0.48 -10.32
CA GLY A 122 -18.45 -0.65 -11.41
C GLY A 122 -18.38 0.42 -12.53
N GLY A 123 -17.21 0.92 -12.87
CA GLY A 123 -17.02 1.92 -13.93
C GLY A 123 -17.20 3.38 -13.49
N ARG A 124 -17.45 3.64 -12.21
CA ARG A 124 -17.54 4.99 -11.65
C ARG A 124 -16.19 5.71 -11.77
N GLN A 125 -16.26 7.04 -11.89
CA GLN A 125 -15.08 7.91 -11.84
C GLN A 125 -14.64 8.04 -10.37
N ILE A 126 -13.47 7.52 -10.02
CA ILE A 126 -12.95 7.51 -8.65
C ILE A 126 -11.56 8.13 -8.57
N LEU A 127 -11.26 8.79 -7.45
CA LEU A 127 -9.90 9.16 -7.07
C LEU A 127 -9.40 8.12 -6.07
N VAL A 128 -8.38 7.37 -6.45
CA VAL A 128 -7.72 6.40 -5.57
C VAL A 128 -6.46 7.03 -4.99
N ALA A 129 -6.30 6.90 -3.68
CA ALA A 129 -5.10 7.28 -2.94
C ALA A 129 -4.53 6.06 -2.23
N ASP A 130 -3.35 5.60 -2.64
CA ASP A 130 -2.56 4.60 -1.92
C ASP A 130 -1.58 5.30 -1.00
N SER A 131 -1.97 5.49 0.26
CA SER A 131 -1.13 6.15 1.25
C SER A 131 -0.19 5.15 1.91
N GLY A 132 1.02 5.05 1.34
CA GLY A 132 2.09 4.18 1.79
C GLY A 132 2.97 4.76 2.90
N GLY A 133 4.14 4.14 3.07
CA GLY A 133 5.12 4.59 4.06
C GLY A 133 5.95 5.78 3.58
N GLY A 134 6.48 5.73 2.37
CA GLY A 134 7.37 6.75 1.82
C GLY A 134 6.72 7.66 0.79
N SER A 135 5.67 7.16 0.10
CA SER A 135 4.95 7.88 -0.95
C SER A 135 3.44 7.74 -0.79
N THR A 136 2.71 8.56 -1.54
CA THR A 136 1.26 8.44 -1.75
C THR A 136 1.00 8.51 -3.25
N GLU A 137 0.44 7.47 -3.78
CA GLU A 137 0.04 7.36 -5.18
C GLU A 137 -1.38 7.86 -5.35
N LEU A 138 -1.59 8.80 -6.28
CA LEU A 138 -2.90 9.32 -6.66
C LEU A 138 -3.22 8.90 -8.08
N ALA A 139 -4.37 8.30 -8.30
CA ALA A 139 -4.87 7.94 -9.61
C ALA A 139 -6.37 8.27 -9.74
N LEU A 140 -6.70 9.09 -10.74
CA LEU A 140 -8.08 9.47 -11.07
C LEU A 140 -8.50 8.80 -12.37
N GLY A 141 -9.64 8.12 -12.36
CA GLY A 141 -10.15 7.47 -13.55
C GLY A 141 -11.28 6.50 -13.31
N ASN A 142 -11.47 5.62 -14.28
CA ASN A 142 -12.45 4.53 -14.21
C ASN A 142 -11.96 3.28 -14.98
N VAL A 143 -12.69 2.18 -14.79
CA VAL A 143 -12.53 0.96 -15.60
C VAL A 143 -13.85 0.68 -16.31
N THR A 144 -13.84 0.71 -17.64
CA THR A 144 -15.01 0.41 -18.46
C THR A 144 -14.64 -0.68 -19.47
N ASN A 145 -15.43 -1.76 -19.54
CA ASN A 145 -15.17 -2.91 -20.42
C ASN A 145 -13.75 -3.48 -20.29
N ASN A 146 -13.24 -3.58 -19.08
CA ASN A 146 -11.88 -4.01 -18.75
C ASN A 146 -10.76 -3.12 -19.31
N ILE A 147 -11.08 -1.90 -19.74
CA ILE A 147 -10.12 -0.88 -20.15
C ILE A 147 -9.99 0.13 -19.04
N ILE A 148 -8.75 0.35 -18.60
CA ILE A 148 -8.40 1.38 -17.63
C ILE A 148 -8.28 2.70 -18.36
N ASN A 149 -8.99 3.72 -17.87
CA ASN A 149 -8.84 5.10 -18.27
C ASN A 149 -8.34 5.92 -17.08
N LEU A 150 -7.11 6.42 -17.16
CA LEU A 150 -6.42 7.18 -16.09
C LEU A 150 -5.96 8.53 -16.66
N PRO A 151 -6.84 9.54 -16.71
CA PRO A 151 -6.46 10.89 -17.16
C PRO A 151 -5.46 11.58 -16.22
N PHE A 152 -5.41 11.17 -14.95
CA PHE A 152 -4.46 11.70 -13.98
C PHE A 152 -3.85 10.58 -13.15
N ILE A 153 -2.54 10.65 -13.00
CA ILE A 153 -1.75 9.75 -12.17
C ILE A 153 -0.51 10.46 -11.64
N ARG A 154 -0.23 10.35 -10.35
CA ARG A 154 0.97 10.91 -9.69
C ARG A 154 1.39 10.03 -8.55
N SER A 155 2.71 9.99 -8.31
CA SER A 155 3.30 9.50 -7.07
C SER A 155 3.94 10.68 -6.36
N LEU A 156 3.58 10.89 -5.11
CA LEU A 156 4.04 12.00 -4.29
C LEU A 156 4.94 11.47 -3.18
N ASP A 157 6.09 12.12 -2.96
CA ASP A 157 7.05 11.77 -1.91
C ASP A 157 6.53 12.19 -0.52
N VAL A 158 5.33 11.73 -0.18
CA VAL A 158 4.66 11.96 1.10
C VAL A 158 3.94 10.68 1.54
N GLY A 159 4.36 10.14 2.68
CA GLY A 159 3.81 8.92 3.25
C GLY A 159 4.01 8.89 4.76
N CYS A 160 3.36 7.95 5.45
CA CYS A 160 3.31 7.94 6.91
C CYS A 160 4.71 7.90 7.57
N ARG A 161 5.65 7.14 7.03
CA ARG A 161 7.03 7.04 7.54
C ARG A 161 7.80 8.32 7.26
N ARG A 162 7.75 8.82 6.02
CA ARG A 162 8.46 10.04 5.63
C ARG A 162 8.02 11.27 6.45
N VAL A 163 6.71 11.46 6.63
CA VAL A 163 6.17 12.55 7.48
C VAL A 163 6.60 12.37 8.92
N THR A 164 6.54 11.14 9.45
CA THR A 164 6.98 10.85 10.82
C THR A 164 8.45 11.17 11.01
N ASP A 165 9.32 10.64 10.14
CA ASP A 165 10.77 10.78 10.28
C ASP A 165 11.22 12.25 10.15
N ARG A 166 10.54 13.04 9.29
CA ARG A 166 10.89 14.46 9.08
C ARG A 166 10.39 15.40 10.18
N PHE A 167 9.22 15.15 10.72
CA PHE A 167 8.52 16.17 11.53
C PHE A 167 8.03 15.68 12.89
N LEU A 168 7.87 14.37 13.11
CA LEU A 168 7.17 13.85 14.28
C LEU A 168 8.03 12.90 15.13
N SER A 169 9.33 12.77 14.82
CA SER A 169 10.25 11.86 15.50
C SER A 169 10.97 12.52 16.69
N GLU A 170 10.87 13.83 16.87
CA GLU A 170 11.46 14.51 18.00
C GLU A 170 10.53 14.49 19.21
N GLY A 171 10.93 13.72 20.23
CA GLY A 171 10.14 13.54 21.47
C GLY A 171 8.97 12.57 21.33
N ASP A 172 8.35 12.24 22.47
CA ASP A 172 7.25 11.26 22.52
C ASP A 172 5.93 11.84 22.01
N ILE A 173 5.73 13.15 22.20
CA ILE A 173 4.53 13.88 21.79
C ILE A 173 4.97 15.07 20.92
N PRO A 174 4.46 15.18 19.67
CA PRO A 174 4.82 16.29 18.79
C PRO A 174 4.30 17.64 19.34
N THR A 175 5.09 18.69 19.14
CA THR A 175 4.65 20.07 19.43
C THR A 175 3.70 20.56 18.33
N SER A 176 2.98 21.67 18.60
CA SER A 176 2.14 22.31 17.57
C SER A 176 2.94 22.70 16.33
N ALA A 177 4.18 23.17 16.51
CA ALA A 177 5.06 23.51 15.38
C ALA A 177 5.42 22.29 14.52
N HIS A 178 5.64 21.12 15.13
CA HIS A 178 5.88 19.87 14.41
C HIS A 178 4.65 19.44 13.60
N LEU A 179 3.44 19.55 14.18
CA LEU A 179 2.20 19.23 13.49
C LEU A 179 1.95 20.20 12.32
N GLU A 180 2.09 21.51 12.53
CA GLU A 180 1.95 22.52 11.49
C GLU A 180 2.90 22.28 10.32
N ALA A 181 4.16 21.94 10.60
CA ALA A 181 5.15 21.63 9.58
C ALA A 181 4.78 20.37 8.78
N ALA A 182 4.28 19.31 9.45
CA ALA A 182 3.82 18.08 8.82
C ALA A 182 2.62 18.34 7.90
N HIS A 183 1.62 19.09 8.36
CA HIS A 183 0.47 19.51 7.57
C HIS A 183 0.89 20.36 6.36
N ALA A 184 1.72 21.37 6.56
CA ALA A 184 2.20 22.24 5.49
C ALA A 184 2.93 21.45 4.41
N PHE A 185 3.80 20.51 4.80
CA PHE A 185 4.52 19.65 3.86
C PHE A 185 3.55 18.76 3.04
N ALA A 186 2.64 18.05 3.70
CA ALA A 186 1.69 17.18 3.03
C ALA A 186 0.76 17.97 2.10
N SER A 187 0.20 19.08 2.60
CA SER A 187 -0.75 19.89 1.82
C SER A 187 -0.10 20.55 0.61
N GLN A 188 1.15 21.01 0.71
CA GLN A 188 1.85 21.62 -0.43
C GLN A 188 2.02 20.65 -1.58
N LEU A 189 2.56 19.44 -1.32
CA LEU A 189 2.76 18.43 -2.36
C LEU A 189 1.46 18.01 -3.04
N MET A 190 0.37 17.89 -2.27
CA MET A 190 -0.93 17.55 -2.81
C MET A 190 -1.54 18.68 -3.65
N ARG A 191 -1.45 19.94 -3.18
CA ARG A 191 -1.92 21.10 -3.95
C ARG A 191 -1.19 21.21 -5.28
N ASP A 192 0.14 21.05 -5.29
CA ASP A 192 0.94 21.12 -6.51
C ASP A 192 0.53 20.04 -7.52
N ALA A 193 0.32 18.80 -7.04
CA ALA A 193 -0.13 17.70 -7.88
C ALA A 193 -1.54 17.93 -8.47
N LEU A 194 -2.48 18.38 -7.63
CA LEU A 194 -3.88 18.57 -8.03
C LEU A 194 -4.11 19.90 -8.79
N ALA A 195 -3.13 20.82 -8.81
CA ALA A 195 -3.19 22.03 -9.62
C ALA A 195 -2.82 21.79 -11.10
N THR A 196 -2.35 20.60 -11.46
CA THR A 196 -1.96 20.27 -12.84
C THR A 196 -3.16 20.21 -13.78
N SER A 197 -2.95 20.51 -15.08
CA SER A 197 -4.01 20.48 -16.09
C SER A 197 -4.67 19.12 -16.20
N GLU A 198 -3.90 18.05 -16.10
CA GLU A 198 -4.41 16.67 -16.18
C GLU A 198 -5.47 16.36 -15.10
N TYR A 199 -5.30 16.92 -13.89
CA TYR A 199 -6.32 16.76 -12.84
C TYR A 199 -7.48 17.73 -13.04
N GLN A 200 -7.20 19.01 -13.35
CA GLN A 200 -8.22 20.06 -13.44
C GLN A 200 -9.18 19.87 -14.61
N GLU A 201 -8.70 19.31 -15.72
CA GLU A 201 -9.49 19.04 -16.93
C GLU A 201 -10.19 17.67 -16.88
N ALA A 202 -9.79 16.79 -15.96
CA ALA A 202 -10.43 15.48 -15.79
C ALA A 202 -11.87 15.60 -15.28
N ILE A 203 -12.68 14.59 -15.61
CA ILE A 203 -14.01 14.46 -15.01
C ILE A 203 -13.85 14.31 -13.50
N ARG A 204 -14.58 15.12 -12.74
CA ARG A 204 -14.51 15.10 -11.27
C ARG A 204 -14.83 13.72 -10.72
N PRO A 205 -14.04 13.23 -9.75
CA PRO A 205 -14.30 11.96 -9.10
C PRO A 205 -15.57 12.03 -8.24
N GLU A 206 -16.35 10.96 -8.27
CA GLU A 206 -17.55 10.79 -7.46
C GLU A 206 -17.20 10.36 -6.03
N VAL A 207 -16.06 9.67 -5.87
CA VAL A 207 -15.64 9.05 -4.62
C VAL A 207 -14.14 9.19 -4.46
N LEU A 208 -13.70 9.52 -3.25
CA LEU A 208 -12.33 9.34 -2.78
C LEU A 208 -12.21 7.97 -2.14
N VAL A 209 -11.32 7.13 -2.66
CA VAL A 209 -11.01 5.81 -2.12
C VAL A 209 -9.58 5.80 -1.64
N ALA A 210 -9.35 5.48 -0.38
CA ALA A 210 -8.01 5.30 0.15
C ALA A 210 -7.71 3.83 0.45
N THR A 211 -6.50 3.42 0.13
CA THR A 211 -5.96 2.11 0.49
C THR A 211 -4.65 2.24 1.24
N GLY A 212 -4.14 1.14 1.72
CA GLY A 212 -2.96 1.10 2.57
C GLY A 212 -3.30 1.05 4.06
N GLY A 213 -2.26 0.75 4.84
CA GLY A 213 -2.47 0.42 6.25
C GLY A 213 -2.93 1.58 7.13
N THR A 214 -2.72 2.85 6.73
CA THR A 214 -3.28 4.00 7.45
C THR A 214 -4.78 4.07 7.25
N ALA A 215 -5.27 4.02 6.01
CA ALA A 215 -6.68 4.12 5.69
C ALA A 215 -7.51 3.03 6.41
N THR A 216 -7.05 1.79 6.35
CA THR A 216 -7.74 0.67 7.01
C THR A 216 -7.68 0.75 8.54
N SER A 217 -6.56 1.26 9.11
CA SER A 217 -6.45 1.48 10.55
C SER A 217 -7.39 2.58 11.05
N LEU A 218 -7.58 3.67 10.30
CA LEU A 218 -8.51 4.74 10.69
C LEU A 218 -9.95 4.21 10.81
N ILE A 219 -10.39 3.37 9.88
CA ILE A 219 -11.70 2.70 9.99
C ILE A 219 -11.77 1.80 11.22
N ALA A 220 -10.74 0.97 11.43
CA ALA A 220 -10.72 0.03 12.54
C ALA A 220 -10.69 0.75 13.90
N MET A 221 -9.89 1.82 14.04
CA MET A 221 -9.81 2.63 15.25
C MET A 221 -11.11 3.37 15.52
N ASN A 222 -11.73 3.98 14.48
CA ASN A 222 -13.02 4.69 14.62
C ASN A 222 -14.14 3.75 15.08
N ALA A 223 -14.08 2.49 14.67
CA ALA A 223 -15.02 1.45 15.07
C ALA A 223 -14.59 0.67 16.32
N GLN A 224 -13.40 0.95 16.89
CA GLN A 224 -12.80 0.21 18.00
C GLN A 224 -12.77 -1.31 17.74
N LEU A 225 -12.35 -1.70 16.54
CA LEU A 225 -12.51 -3.04 15.99
C LEU A 225 -11.45 -4.00 16.51
N GLU A 226 -11.82 -4.91 17.40
CA GLU A 226 -11.00 -5.99 17.92
C GLU A 226 -11.79 -7.32 17.98
N PRO A 227 -11.31 -8.36 17.29
CA PRO A 227 -10.16 -8.41 16.39
C PRO A 227 -10.40 -7.64 15.09
N TYR A 228 -9.33 -7.35 14.35
CA TYR A 228 -9.43 -6.72 13.04
C TYR A 228 -10.23 -7.60 12.06
N ASP A 229 -11.22 -7.01 11.39
CA ASP A 229 -12.05 -7.68 10.40
C ASP A 229 -11.95 -6.93 9.05
N PRO A 230 -11.24 -7.49 8.04
CA PRO A 230 -11.10 -6.86 6.74
C PRO A 230 -12.45 -6.74 5.98
N ALA A 231 -13.40 -7.64 6.24
CA ALA A 231 -14.72 -7.57 5.60
C ALA A 231 -15.55 -6.40 6.16
N PHE A 232 -15.35 -6.04 7.43
CA PHE A 232 -15.95 -4.85 8.01
C PHE A 232 -15.33 -3.56 7.47
N VAL A 233 -14.01 -3.55 7.29
CA VAL A 233 -13.23 -2.36 6.88
C VAL A 233 -13.42 -2.05 5.40
N HIS A 234 -13.47 -3.09 4.55
CA HIS A 234 -13.56 -2.95 3.10
C HIS A 234 -14.82 -2.20 2.68
N LEU A 235 -14.64 -1.15 1.88
CA LEU A 235 -15.67 -0.24 1.36
C LEU A 235 -16.43 0.55 2.46
N ARG A 236 -15.89 0.62 3.67
CA ARG A 236 -16.45 1.48 4.72
C ARG A 236 -15.94 2.91 4.59
N GLY A 237 -16.86 3.86 4.79
CA GLY A 237 -16.55 5.28 4.80
C GLY A 237 -16.14 5.79 6.18
N ILE A 238 -15.30 6.83 6.20
CA ILE A 238 -14.96 7.63 7.37
C ILE A 238 -15.09 9.11 7.00
N SER A 239 -15.69 9.90 7.89
CA SER A 239 -15.83 11.34 7.68
C SER A 239 -14.52 12.08 7.96
N VAL A 240 -14.35 13.26 7.35
CA VAL A 240 -13.19 14.12 7.61
C VAL A 240 -13.16 14.56 9.07
N GLU A 241 -14.31 14.78 9.70
CA GLU A 241 -14.45 15.12 11.12
C GLU A 241 -13.96 13.97 12.03
N ASP A 242 -14.22 12.72 11.67
CA ASP A 242 -13.75 11.58 12.45
C ASP A 242 -12.26 11.33 12.24
N VAL A 243 -11.73 11.57 11.04
CA VAL A 243 -10.28 11.56 10.79
C VAL A 243 -9.59 12.63 11.63
N GLN A 244 -10.15 13.85 11.71
CA GLN A 244 -9.63 14.93 12.55
C GLN A 244 -9.62 14.57 14.04
N LYS A 245 -10.71 13.98 14.55
CA LYS A 245 -10.78 13.53 15.96
C LYS A 245 -9.71 12.47 16.27
N LEU A 246 -9.49 11.54 15.35
CA LEU A 246 -8.45 10.51 15.49
C LEU A 246 -7.06 11.16 15.47
N GLU A 247 -6.80 12.11 14.60
CA GLU A 247 -5.56 12.87 14.57
C GLU A 247 -5.30 13.60 15.88
N GLU A 248 -6.30 14.35 16.40
CA GLU A 248 -6.21 15.05 17.68
C GLU A 248 -5.94 14.10 18.85
N LEU A 249 -6.53 12.90 18.84
CA LEU A 249 -6.27 11.86 19.83
C LEU A 249 -4.82 11.37 19.72
N LEU A 250 -4.39 10.99 18.52
CA LEU A 250 -3.05 10.47 18.27
C LEU A 250 -1.97 11.49 18.61
N ALA A 251 -2.19 12.77 18.32
CA ALA A 251 -1.23 13.84 18.59
C ALA A 251 -0.98 14.07 20.09
N LYS A 252 -1.93 13.69 20.96
CA LYS A 252 -1.84 13.85 22.43
C LYS A 252 -1.21 12.65 23.13
N LEU A 253 -1.04 11.53 22.43
CA LEU A 253 -0.56 10.28 23.03
C LEU A 253 0.89 9.98 22.63
N PRO A 254 1.72 9.50 23.56
CA PRO A 254 3.01 8.91 23.20
C PRO A 254 2.81 7.62 22.42
N VAL A 255 3.84 7.17 21.69
CA VAL A 255 3.77 5.99 20.83
C VAL A 255 3.30 4.74 21.57
N GLU A 256 3.77 4.53 22.82
CA GLU A 256 3.39 3.37 23.63
C GLU A 256 1.88 3.36 23.98
N GLU A 257 1.26 4.51 24.16
CA GLU A 257 -0.17 4.62 24.42
C GLU A 257 -0.99 4.49 23.12
N ARG A 258 -0.46 5.03 22.00
CA ARG A 258 -1.07 4.80 20.68
C ARG A 258 -1.15 3.30 20.36
N ALA A 259 -0.09 2.54 20.71
CA ALA A 259 -0.01 1.10 20.46
C ALA A 259 -1.10 0.28 21.17
N LYS A 260 -1.75 0.85 22.19
CA LYS A 260 -2.83 0.21 22.97
C LYS A 260 -4.24 0.56 22.44
N LEU A 261 -4.33 1.43 21.44
CA LEU A 261 -5.64 1.84 20.91
C LEU A 261 -6.32 0.68 20.16
N PRO A 262 -7.60 0.39 20.45
CA PRO A 262 -8.36 -0.61 19.74
C PRO A 262 -8.38 -0.35 18.22
N GLY A 263 -8.20 -1.40 17.42
CA GLY A 263 -8.18 -1.31 15.96
C GLY A 263 -6.83 -0.90 15.37
N LEU A 264 -5.83 -0.52 16.17
CA LEU A 264 -4.50 -0.18 15.71
C LEU A 264 -3.52 -1.35 15.91
N GLN A 265 -2.83 -1.76 14.84
CA GLN A 265 -1.70 -2.69 15.00
C GLN A 265 -0.56 -2.01 15.78
N GLU A 266 -0.08 -2.61 16.86
CA GLU A 266 0.99 -2.09 17.72
C GLU A 266 2.20 -1.59 16.91
N LYS A 267 2.72 -2.39 15.98
CA LYS A 267 3.87 -2.04 15.13
C LYS A 267 3.63 -0.83 14.21
N ARG A 268 2.38 -0.38 14.04
CA ARG A 268 1.99 0.79 13.24
C ARG A 268 1.92 2.07 14.07
N ALA A 269 1.83 1.96 15.39
CA ALA A 269 1.72 3.11 16.29
C ALA A 269 2.75 4.24 16.04
N PRO A 270 4.02 3.94 15.69
CA PRO A 270 5.00 4.99 15.42
C PRO A 270 4.67 5.89 14.22
N VAL A 271 3.94 5.36 13.22
CA VAL A 271 3.74 6.06 11.94
C VAL A 271 2.29 6.47 11.68
N ILE A 272 1.35 6.03 12.53
CA ILE A 272 -0.07 6.26 12.26
C ILE A 272 -0.45 7.74 12.21
N LEU A 273 0.12 8.58 13.08
CA LEU A 273 -0.16 10.02 13.10
C LEU A 273 0.27 10.69 11.78
N GLY A 274 1.50 10.40 11.30
CA GLY A 274 1.97 10.92 10.02
C GLY A 274 1.07 10.51 8.85
N GLY A 275 0.59 9.27 8.84
CA GLY A 275 -0.35 8.79 7.82
C GLY A 275 -1.74 9.43 7.93
N THR A 276 -2.22 9.68 9.15
CA THR A 276 -3.49 10.38 9.40
C THR A 276 -3.46 11.81 8.87
N ILE A 277 -2.37 12.55 9.12
CA ILE A 277 -2.14 13.91 8.57
C ILE A 277 -2.20 13.89 7.03
N VAL A 278 -1.52 12.92 6.40
CA VAL A 278 -1.51 12.79 4.93
C VAL A 278 -2.92 12.63 4.37
N LEU A 279 -3.72 11.71 4.94
CA LEU A 279 -5.08 11.47 4.47
C LEU A 279 -6.04 12.61 4.81
N PHE A 280 -5.88 13.24 5.96
CA PHE A 280 -6.65 14.42 6.35
C PHE A 280 -6.44 15.58 5.35
N GLU A 281 -5.18 15.92 5.03
CA GLU A 281 -4.86 16.98 4.07
C GLU A 281 -5.39 16.67 2.67
N LEU A 282 -5.33 15.40 2.25
CA LEU A 282 -5.92 14.98 0.97
C LEU A 282 -7.44 15.24 0.95
N MET A 283 -8.16 14.87 2.01
CA MET A 283 -9.61 15.13 2.11
C MET A 283 -9.92 16.63 2.10
N GLN A 284 -9.16 17.44 2.82
CA GLN A 284 -9.32 18.89 2.87
C GLN A 284 -9.12 19.54 1.50
N ILE A 285 -8.07 19.17 0.78
CA ILE A 285 -7.72 19.79 -0.50
C ILE A 285 -8.66 19.35 -1.63
N THR A 286 -9.08 18.09 -1.61
CA THR A 286 -10.02 17.57 -2.62
C THR A 286 -11.48 17.95 -2.34
N GLY A 287 -11.78 18.39 -1.11
CA GLY A 287 -13.13 18.75 -0.65
C GLY A 287 -14.05 17.56 -0.41
N PHE A 288 -13.51 16.34 -0.34
CA PHE A 288 -14.30 15.17 0.05
C PHE A 288 -14.56 15.17 1.55
N THR A 289 -15.83 15.17 1.93
CA THR A 289 -16.24 15.04 3.34
C THR A 289 -16.19 13.61 3.86
N THR A 290 -16.11 12.63 2.95
CA THR A 290 -16.01 11.20 3.28
C THR A 290 -15.00 10.52 2.36
N MET A 291 -14.17 9.66 2.95
CA MET A 291 -13.23 8.79 2.26
C MET A 291 -13.66 7.34 2.49
N ILE A 292 -13.61 6.51 1.44
CA ILE A 292 -13.90 5.07 1.52
C ILE A 292 -12.58 4.31 1.64
N ALA A 293 -12.44 3.44 2.64
CA ALA A 293 -11.28 2.56 2.75
C ALA A 293 -11.45 1.30 1.90
N SER A 294 -10.39 0.88 1.22
CA SER A 294 -10.38 -0.34 0.43
C SER A 294 -9.32 -1.32 0.94
N GLU A 295 -9.70 -2.60 1.03
CA GLU A 295 -8.79 -3.74 1.21
C GLU A 295 -8.24 -4.25 -0.13
N SER A 296 -8.87 -3.87 -1.24
CA SER A 296 -8.31 -4.04 -2.59
C SER A 296 -7.22 -2.99 -2.79
N ASP A 297 -6.05 -3.43 -3.27
CA ASP A 297 -4.84 -2.63 -3.28
C ASP A 297 -3.90 -3.03 -4.44
N LEU A 298 -2.63 -2.61 -4.37
CA LEU A 298 -1.55 -2.97 -5.29
C LEU A 298 -1.46 -4.48 -5.54
N LEU A 299 -1.66 -5.32 -4.52
CA LEU A 299 -1.58 -6.78 -4.68
C LEU A 299 -2.64 -7.30 -5.65
N PHE A 300 -3.86 -6.75 -5.62
CA PHE A 300 -4.92 -7.12 -6.57
C PHE A 300 -4.54 -6.76 -8.00
N GLY A 301 -4.01 -5.55 -8.23
CA GLY A 301 -3.54 -5.12 -9.54
C GLY A 301 -2.38 -5.96 -10.05
N LEU A 302 -1.41 -6.30 -9.19
CA LEU A 302 -0.30 -7.20 -9.51
C LEU A 302 -0.81 -8.59 -9.90
N LEU A 303 -1.77 -9.15 -9.16
CA LEU A 303 -2.34 -10.47 -9.45
C LEU A 303 -3.07 -10.49 -10.80
N ILE A 304 -3.94 -9.50 -11.06
CA ILE A 304 -4.68 -9.39 -12.33
C ILE A 304 -3.73 -9.25 -13.51
N THR A 305 -2.72 -8.39 -13.37
CA THR A 305 -1.71 -8.13 -14.41
C THR A 305 -0.83 -9.37 -14.65
N SER A 306 -0.41 -10.04 -13.57
CA SER A 306 0.40 -11.26 -13.66
C SER A 306 -0.36 -12.41 -14.32
N ALA A 307 -1.64 -12.56 -14.00
CA ALA A 307 -2.50 -13.57 -14.65
C ALA A 307 -2.67 -13.28 -16.14
N ALA A 308 -2.89 -12.02 -16.51
CA ALA A 308 -2.99 -11.65 -17.94
C ALA A 308 -1.72 -12.02 -18.70
N VAL A 309 -0.53 -11.72 -18.15
CA VAL A 309 0.75 -12.04 -18.75
C VAL A 309 0.97 -13.56 -18.83
N GLN A 310 0.63 -14.30 -17.78
CA GLN A 310 0.75 -15.77 -17.75
C GLN A 310 -0.16 -16.44 -18.80
N GLU A 311 -1.32 -15.88 -19.06
CA GLU A 311 -2.29 -16.34 -20.06
C GLU A 311 -1.95 -15.84 -21.49
N GLY A 312 -0.86 -15.10 -21.69
CA GLY A 312 -0.48 -14.52 -22.98
C GLY A 312 -1.38 -13.38 -23.44
N ARG A 313 -2.18 -12.81 -22.54
CA ARG A 313 -3.02 -11.63 -22.80
C ARG A 313 -2.23 -10.33 -22.62
N PRO A 314 -2.63 -9.22 -23.27
CA PRO A 314 -2.05 -7.92 -23.01
C PRO A 314 -2.16 -7.54 -21.53
N SER A 315 -1.11 -6.89 -20.99
CA SER A 315 -1.16 -6.29 -19.67
C SER A 315 -2.20 -5.19 -19.63
N PRO A 316 -3.07 -5.13 -18.59
CA PRO A 316 -4.05 -4.05 -18.45
C PRO A 316 -3.43 -2.69 -18.09
N VAL A 317 -2.17 -2.67 -17.65
CA VAL A 317 -1.38 -1.46 -17.38
C VAL A 317 -0.15 -1.42 -18.30
N VAL A 318 0.44 -0.23 -18.53
CA VAL A 318 1.64 -0.06 -19.36
C VAL A 318 2.89 -0.54 -18.61
N TRP A 319 2.85 -1.81 -18.18
CA TRP A 319 3.93 -2.48 -17.47
C TRP A 319 3.73 -4.00 -17.54
N LYS A 320 4.83 -4.76 -17.50
CA LYS A 320 4.79 -6.20 -17.56
C LYS A 320 5.61 -6.81 -16.42
N PRO A 321 4.98 -7.61 -15.53
CA PRO A 321 5.70 -8.30 -14.47
C PRO A 321 6.60 -9.40 -15.00
N ILE A 322 7.70 -9.64 -14.30
CA ILE A 322 8.56 -10.81 -14.50
C ILE A 322 8.05 -11.90 -13.57
N LEU A 323 7.50 -12.97 -14.16
CA LEU A 323 7.02 -14.13 -13.42
C LEU A 323 8.14 -15.16 -13.31
N LYS A 324 8.59 -15.44 -12.10
CA LYS A 324 9.54 -16.53 -11.84
C LYS A 324 8.79 -17.83 -11.54
N PRO A 325 9.11 -18.93 -12.24
CA PRO A 325 8.57 -20.24 -11.87
C PRO A 325 8.97 -20.59 -10.44
N LEU A 326 8.03 -21.16 -9.68
CA LEU A 326 8.32 -21.76 -8.38
C LEU A 326 8.37 -23.28 -8.54
N ASP A 327 9.53 -23.89 -8.23
CA ASP A 327 9.64 -25.34 -8.16
C ASP A 327 8.75 -25.87 -7.03
N LYS A 328 7.97 -26.90 -7.32
CA LYS A 328 7.14 -27.55 -6.30
C LYS A 328 8.04 -28.03 -5.17
N ALA A 329 7.65 -27.74 -3.93
CA ALA A 329 8.29 -28.34 -2.77
C ALA A 329 8.32 -29.88 -2.92
N LEU A 330 9.48 -30.46 -2.82
CA LEU A 330 9.65 -31.92 -2.89
C LEU A 330 8.91 -32.57 -1.69
N GLY A 331 7.70 -33.10 -1.93
CA GLY A 331 7.07 -34.13 -1.13
C GLY A 331 6.40 -33.69 0.17
N GLY A 332 5.16 -33.18 0.09
CA GLY A 332 4.19 -33.15 1.17
C GLY A 332 2.79 -32.81 0.62
N PRO A 333 1.68 -33.25 1.24
CA PRO A 333 0.37 -32.80 0.81
C PRO A 333 0.28 -31.28 0.96
N SER A 334 -0.06 -30.58 -0.16
CA SER A 334 -0.22 -29.11 -0.14
C SER A 334 -1.22 -28.73 0.94
N LYS A 335 -0.79 -27.96 1.92
CA LYS A 335 -1.73 -27.31 2.84
C LYS A 335 -2.52 -26.31 2.00
N LYS A 336 -3.84 -26.48 1.92
CA LYS A 336 -4.71 -25.53 1.22
C LYS A 336 -4.49 -24.15 1.86
N PRO A 337 -4.10 -23.10 1.09
CA PRO A 337 -3.86 -21.77 1.62
C PRO A 337 -5.17 -21.07 2.06
N PHE A 338 -6.31 -21.62 1.68
CA PHE A 338 -7.62 -21.08 1.99
C PHE A 338 -8.25 -21.90 3.11
N LYS A 339 -8.62 -21.24 4.21
CA LYS A 339 -9.53 -21.84 5.19
C LYS A 339 -10.89 -21.98 4.50
N GLU A 340 -11.44 -23.20 4.48
CA GLU A 340 -12.84 -23.38 4.10
C GLU A 340 -13.70 -22.61 5.12
N LYS A 341 -14.49 -21.66 4.62
CA LYS A 341 -15.52 -20.96 5.42
C LYS A 341 -16.74 -21.85 5.55
#